data_4246d06a17fe3872d83c51be35824197
#
_entry.id   4246d06a17fe3872d83c51be35824197
#
_cell.length_a   1.000
_cell.length_b   1.000
_cell.length_c   1.000
_cell.angle_alpha   90.00
_cell.angle_beta   90.00
_cell.angle_gamma   90.00
#
_symmetry.space_group_name_H-M   'P 1'
#
loop_
_entity.id
_entity.type
_entity.pdbx_description
1 polymer ?
#
loop_
_entity_poly.entity_id
_entity_poly.type
_entity_poly.pdbx_seq_one_letter_code
_entity_poly.pdbx_strand_id
1 'polypeptide(L)'
;MAAGEPLGTDFETTSLPSNAAFVISVAARLVGVHEQTLRYYERAGLVEPARSKGRIRLYSLHDLERVRQIRRLTDDMGVNLAGVEVIMRLTDRIRELEHTIDELQAEVRRLDAHSPGGTHGAEGWT
;
A
#
# COMPACT_ATOMS: atom_id res chain seq x y z
N MET A 1 18.71 19.71 11.54
CA MET A 1 18.33 19.37 11.56
C MET A 1 17.95 18.78 11.20
N ALA A 2 18.16 18.66 10.98
CA ALA A 2 17.72 18.04 10.64
C ALA A 2 16.79 17.77 10.51
N ALA A 3 16.74 18.29 10.49
CA ALA A 3 15.76 18.37 10.59
C ALA A 3 15.02 17.56 9.99
N GLY A 4 14.82 17.56 9.60
CA GLY A 4 13.99 16.93 9.19
C GLY A 4 14.20 15.63 8.89
N GLU A 5 14.77 15.34 9.18
CA GLU A 5 14.89 14.38 8.94
C GLU A 5 14.33 13.47 9.22
N PRO A 6 14.15 13.13 8.98
CA PRO A 6 13.30 12.33 9.02
C PRO A 6 13.35 11.44 9.84
N LEU A 7 13.73 11.75 10.26
CA LEU A 7 13.69 11.32 11.10
C LEU A 7 13.26 10.13 11.38
N GLY A 8 13.66 9.22 11.62
CA GLY A 8 13.12 8.06 12.14
C GLY A 8 11.76 7.73 11.68
N THR A 9 11.42 8.27 10.60
CA THR A 9 10.10 8.15 10.10
C THR A 9 9.68 6.72 9.89
N ASP A 10 10.52 5.94 9.26
CA ASP A 10 10.17 4.55 8.99
C ASP A 10 10.06 3.75 10.27
N PHE A 11 10.95 4.00 11.21
CA PHE A 11 10.89 3.32 12.47
C PHE A 11 9.61 3.66 13.22
N GLU A 12 9.25 4.93 13.22
CA GLU A 12 8.06 5.36 13.94
C GLU A 12 6.79 4.74 13.37
N THR A 13 6.67 4.71 12.04
CA THR A 13 5.47 4.13 11.44
C THR A 13 5.42 2.62 11.66
N THR A 14 6.57 1.97 11.72
CA THR A 14 6.61 0.53 11.95
C THR A 14 6.11 0.17 13.34
N SER A 15 6.33 1.05 14.32
CA SER A 15 5.94 0.77 15.70
C SER A 15 4.51 1.17 16.02
N LEU A 16 3.79 1.77 15.06
CA LEU A 16 2.44 2.25 15.31
C LEU A 16 1.41 1.15 15.08
N PRO A 17 0.23 1.28 15.71
CA PRO A 17 -0.85 0.32 15.45
C PRO A 17 -1.25 0.34 13.98
N SER A 18 -1.74 -0.78 13.49
CA SER A 18 -2.12 -0.88 12.10
C SER A 18 -3.27 0.05 11.73
N ASN A 19 -4.07 0.48 12.70
CA ASN A 19 -5.19 1.38 12.43
C ASN A 19 -4.86 2.84 12.69
N ALA A 20 -3.57 3.17 12.83
CA ALA A 20 -3.18 4.57 13.04
C ALA A 20 -3.63 5.42 11.86
N ALA A 21 -4.00 6.66 12.15
CA ALA A 21 -4.44 7.60 11.13
C ALA A 21 -3.89 8.97 11.46
N PHE A 22 -3.57 9.73 10.41
CA PHE A 22 -2.86 10.98 10.56
C PHE A 22 -3.54 12.07 9.75
N VAL A 23 -3.69 13.27 10.35
CA VAL A 23 -4.17 14.41 9.58
C VAL A 23 -3.08 14.81 8.58
N ILE A 24 -3.48 15.59 7.57
CA ILE A 24 -2.62 15.87 6.44
C ILE A 24 -1.29 16.53 6.84
N SER A 25 -1.31 17.42 7.82
CA SER A 25 -0.07 18.09 8.21
C SER A 25 0.94 17.11 8.80
N VAL A 26 0.47 16.14 9.56
CA VAL A 26 1.35 15.13 10.14
C VAL A 26 1.78 14.14 9.07
N ALA A 27 0.83 13.71 8.23
CA ALA A 27 1.14 12.79 7.14
C ALA A 27 2.21 13.38 6.22
N ALA A 28 2.06 14.65 5.85
CA ALA A 28 3.03 15.31 4.98
C ALA A 28 4.42 15.30 5.59
N ARG A 29 4.48 15.58 6.89
CA ARG A 29 5.77 15.57 7.59
C ARG A 29 6.37 14.18 7.62
N LEU A 30 5.56 13.16 7.89
CA LEU A 30 6.06 11.80 7.99
C LEU A 30 6.64 11.29 6.69
N VAL A 31 6.06 11.67 5.56
CA VAL A 31 6.56 11.20 4.26
C VAL A 31 7.42 12.23 3.55
N GLY A 32 7.62 13.39 4.15
CA GLY A 32 8.57 14.38 3.62
C GLY A 32 8.10 15.13 2.39
N VAL A 33 6.81 15.44 2.32
CA VAL A 33 6.26 16.23 1.21
C VAL A 33 5.45 17.38 1.76
N HIS A 34 5.08 18.30 0.89
CA HIS A 34 4.16 19.39 1.25
C HIS A 34 2.73 18.88 1.25
N GLU A 35 1.89 19.52 2.07
CA GLU A 35 0.47 19.17 2.10
C GLU A 35 -0.16 19.30 0.72
N GLN A 36 0.24 20.31 -0.04
CA GLN A 36 -0.29 20.49 -1.39
C GLN A 36 0.03 19.30 -2.30
N THR A 37 1.20 18.69 -2.09
CA THR A 37 1.56 17.50 -2.85
C THR A 37 0.60 16.36 -2.55
N LEU A 38 0.26 16.18 -1.27
CA LEU A 38 -0.70 15.15 -0.89
C LEU A 38 -2.07 15.42 -1.50
N ARG A 39 -2.50 16.69 -1.50
CA ARG A 39 -3.77 17.04 -2.13
C ARG A 39 -3.75 16.78 -3.63
N TYR A 40 -2.61 17.03 -4.25
CA TYR A 40 -2.44 16.77 -5.68
C TYR A 40 -2.56 15.27 -5.97
N TYR A 41 -1.90 14.45 -5.15
CA TYR A 41 -1.99 13.00 -5.33
C TYR A 41 -3.43 12.51 -5.14
N GLU A 42 -4.14 13.11 -4.19
CA GLU A 42 -5.55 12.73 -3.99
C GLU A 42 -6.38 13.08 -5.22
N ARG A 43 -6.19 14.28 -5.75
CA ARG A 43 -6.94 14.69 -6.95
C ARG A 43 -6.62 13.80 -8.15
N ALA A 44 -5.40 13.31 -8.21
CA ALA A 44 -5.00 12.42 -9.29
C ALA A 44 -5.47 10.97 -9.08
N GLY A 45 -6.11 10.70 -7.95
CA GLY A 45 -6.62 9.36 -7.68
C GLY A 45 -5.56 8.39 -7.22
N LEU A 46 -4.39 8.88 -6.84
CA LEU A 46 -3.29 8.00 -6.42
C LEU A 46 -3.40 7.61 -4.95
N VAL A 47 -4.05 8.43 -4.14
CA VAL A 47 -4.23 8.18 -2.72
C VAL A 47 -5.65 8.56 -2.37
N GLU A 48 -6.27 7.80 -1.47
CA GLU A 48 -7.66 8.06 -1.06
C GLU A 48 -7.73 8.04 0.46
N PRO A 49 -7.37 9.15 1.11
CA PRO A 49 -7.47 9.20 2.56
C PRO A 49 -8.93 9.12 3.00
N ALA A 50 -9.16 8.51 4.14
CA ALA A 50 -10.49 8.47 4.72
C ALA A 50 -10.86 9.87 5.20
N ARG A 51 -12.12 10.07 5.49
CA ARG A 51 -12.60 11.34 6.06
C ARG A 51 -13.25 11.06 7.41
N SER A 52 -12.92 11.88 8.37
CA SER A 52 -13.57 11.81 9.67
C SER A 52 -14.99 12.34 9.56
N LYS A 53 -15.73 12.27 10.65
CA LYS A 53 -17.08 12.84 10.68
C LYS A 53 -17.07 14.32 10.37
N GLY A 54 -16.01 15.02 10.78
CA GLY A 54 -15.85 16.42 10.45
C GLY A 54 -15.27 16.68 9.07
N ARG A 55 -15.17 15.62 8.25
CA ARG A 55 -14.69 15.68 6.87
C ARG A 55 -13.21 16.03 6.78
N ILE A 56 -12.47 15.72 7.82
CA ILE A 56 -11.02 15.94 7.84
C ILE A 56 -10.33 14.73 7.25
N ARG A 57 -9.35 14.96 6.38
CA ARG A 57 -8.58 13.86 5.77
C ARG A 57 -7.80 13.12 6.83
N LEU A 58 -7.86 11.79 6.77
CA LEU A 58 -7.11 10.92 7.66
C LEU A 58 -6.33 9.92 6.82
N TYR A 59 -5.02 10.03 6.89
CA TYR A 59 -4.12 9.17 6.11
C TYR A 59 -3.71 7.97 6.93
N SER A 60 -3.93 6.78 6.39
CA SER A 60 -3.55 5.53 7.06
C SER A 60 -2.08 5.23 6.80
N LEU A 61 -1.56 4.23 7.51
CA LEU A 61 -0.20 3.75 7.22
C LEU A 61 -0.09 3.25 5.79
N HIS A 62 -1.13 2.60 5.29
CA HIS A 62 -1.15 2.17 3.89
C HIS A 62 -1.06 3.36 2.96
N ASP A 63 -1.80 4.43 3.25
CA ASP A 63 -1.74 5.64 2.45
C ASP A 63 -0.32 6.22 2.44
N LEU A 64 0.33 6.25 3.60
CA LEU A 64 1.68 6.78 3.68
C LEU A 64 2.66 5.95 2.86
N GLU A 65 2.49 4.65 2.87
CA GLU A 65 3.34 3.78 2.08
C GLU A 65 3.13 4.01 0.58
N ARG A 66 1.88 4.22 0.17
CA ARG A 66 1.59 4.56 -1.22
C ARG A 66 2.29 5.85 -1.62
N VAL A 67 2.24 6.85 -0.77
CA VAL A 67 2.93 8.12 -1.07
C VAL A 67 4.43 7.91 -1.20
N ARG A 68 5.02 7.10 -0.33
CA ARG A 68 6.44 6.80 -0.43
C ARG A 68 6.77 6.11 -1.74
N GLN A 69 5.92 5.18 -2.17
CA GLN A 69 6.12 4.50 -3.43
C GLN A 69 6.03 5.47 -4.60
N ILE A 70 5.04 6.36 -4.59
CA ILE A 70 4.90 7.38 -5.63
C ILE A 70 6.17 8.22 -5.71
N ARG A 71 6.69 8.62 -4.57
CA ARG A 71 7.90 9.45 -4.53
C ARG A 71 9.11 8.70 -5.07
N ARG A 72 9.24 7.42 -4.75
CA ARG A 72 10.34 6.66 -5.31
C ARG A 72 10.26 6.61 -6.82
N LEU A 73 9.06 6.46 -7.36
CA LEU A 73 8.88 6.42 -8.81
C LEU A 73 9.20 7.76 -9.45
N THR A 74 8.75 8.86 -8.85
CA THR A 74 8.95 10.18 -9.45
C THR A 74 10.36 10.71 -9.20
N ASP A 75 10.82 10.63 -7.96
CA ASP A 75 12.07 11.30 -7.58
C ASP A 75 13.29 10.46 -7.90
N ASP A 76 13.21 9.16 -7.67
CA ASP A 76 14.38 8.29 -7.85
C ASP A 76 14.45 7.72 -9.25
N MET A 77 13.32 7.45 -9.88
CA MET A 77 13.27 6.77 -11.15
C MET A 77 12.80 7.67 -12.29
N GLY A 78 12.41 8.90 -11.99
CA GLY A 78 12.04 9.85 -13.02
C GLY A 78 10.76 9.55 -13.78
N VAL A 79 9.85 8.78 -13.17
CA VAL A 79 8.59 8.43 -13.82
C VAL A 79 7.64 9.61 -13.72
N ASN A 80 7.03 10.00 -14.84
CA ASN A 80 6.06 11.10 -14.81
C ASN A 80 4.74 10.62 -14.19
N LEU A 81 3.84 11.56 -13.93
CA LEU A 81 2.63 11.23 -13.21
C LEU A 81 1.76 10.21 -13.93
N ALA A 82 1.66 10.31 -15.25
CA ALA A 82 0.88 9.35 -16.02
C ALA A 82 1.44 7.94 -15.85
N GLY A 83 2.76 7.82 -15.88
CA GLY A 83 3.40 6.52 -15.66
C GLY A 83 3.18 6.01 -14.25
N VAL A 84 3.24 6.93 -13.27
CA VAL A 84 2.98 6.54 -11.88
C VAL A 84 1.56 5.98 -11.74
N GLU A 85 0.59 6.62 -12.39
CA GLU A 85 -0.80 6.12 -12.33
C GLU A 85 -0.90 4.70 -12.85
N VAL A 86 -0.24 4.42 -13.97
CA VAL A 86 -0.27 3.08 -14.55
C VAL A 86 0.41 2.09 -13.62
N ILE A 87 1.58 2.44 -13.11
CA ILE A 87 2.33 1.55 -12.22
C ILE A 87 1.53 1.25 -10.96
N MET A 88 0.91 2.26 -10.37
CA MET A 88 0.16 2.06 -9.15
C MET A 88 -1.05 1.16 -9.39
N ARG A 89 -1.71 1.35 -10.54
CA ARG A 89 -2.85 0.50 -10.89
C ARG A 89 -2.40 -0.95 -11.08
N LEU A 90 -1.28 -1.15 -11.77
CA LEU A 90 -0.76 -2.49 -11.97
C LEU A 90 -0.31 -3.11 -10.66
N THR A 91 0.30 -2.33 -9.79
CA THR A 91 0.73 -2.82 -8.49
C THR A 91 -0.48 -3.26 -7.65
N ASP A 92 -1.56 -2.47 -7.69
CA ASP A 92 -2.78 -2.85 -6.98
C ASP A 92 -3.33 -4.15 -7.55
N ARG A 93 -3.31 -4.31 -8.87
CA ARG A 93 -3.79 -5.54 -9.49
C ARG A 93 -2.93 -6.74 -9.10
N ILE A 94 -1.62 -6.55 -9.04
CA ILE A 94 -0.73 -7.60 -8.61
C ILE A 94 -1.07 -8.04 -7.20
N ARG A 95 -1.30 -7.11 -6.30
CA ARG A 95 -1.65 -7.44 -4.92
C ARG A 95 -2.97 -8.20 -4.85
N GLU A 96 -3.95 -7.80 -5.65
CA GLU A 96 -5.22 -8.53 -5.71
C GLU A 96 -5.00 -9.97 -6.17
N LEU A 97 -4.19 -10.13 -7.20
CA LEU A 97 -3.93 -11.46 -7.74
C LEU A 97 -3.15 -12.31 -6.74
N GLU A 98 -2.18 -11.71 -6.05
CA GLU A 98 -1.44 -12.43 -5.02
C GLU A 98 -2.36 -12.89 -3.91
N HIS A 99 -3.28 -12.03 -3.52
CA HIS A 99 -4.25 -12.40 -2.49
C HIS A 99 -5.14 -13.57 -2.96
N THR A 100 -5.60 -13.50 -4.21
CA THR A 100 -6.40 -14.58 -4.77
C THR A 100 -5.62 -15.88 -4.81
N ILE A 101 -4.34 -15.80 -5.18
CA ILE A 101 -3.50 -16.99 -5.20
C ILE A 101 -3.38 -17.59 -3.80
N ASP A 102 -3.15 -16.75 -2.80
CA ASP A 102 -3.05 -17.23 -1.43
C ASP A 102 -4.34 -17.90 -0.99
N GLU A 103 -5.47 -17.32 -1.33
CA GLU A 103 -6.76 -17.90 -0.98
C GLU A 103 -6.97 -19.24 -1.67
N LEU A 104 -6.62 -19.32 -2.95
CA LEU A 104 -6.78 -20.56 -3.69
C LEU A 104 -5.85 -21.65 -3.19
N GLN A 105 -4.62 -21.26 -2.84
CA GLN A 105 -3.67 -22.23 -2.30
C GLN A 105 -4.15 -22.76 -0.94
N ALA A 106 -4.72 -21.88 -0.11
CA ALA A 106 -5.28 -22.31 1.17
C ALA A 106 -6.44 -23.26 0.95
N GLU A 107 -7.27 -22.96 -0.05
CA GLU A 107 -8.41 -23.82 -0.36
C GLU A 107 -7.94 -25.20 -0.85
N VAL A 108 -6.94 -25.21 -1.71
CA VAL A 108 -6.39 -26.46 -2.20
C VAL A 108 -5.85 -27.30 -1.03
N ARG A 109 -5.10 -26.66 -0.13
CA ARG A 109 -4.58 -27.40 1.03
C ARG A 109 -5.70 -27.94 1.89
N ARG A 110 -6.77 -27.15 2.07
CA ARG A 110 -7.90 -27.59 2.89
C ARG A 110 -8.60 -28.79 2.25
N LEU A 111 -8.78 -28.74 0.95
CA LEU A 111 -9.43 -29.85 0.25
C LEU A 111 -8.56 -31.11 0.26
N ASP A 112 -7.26 -30.96 0.11
CA ASP A 112 -6.35 -32.10 0.18
C ASP A 112 -6.39 -32.74 1.56
N ALA A 113 -6.43 -31.94 2.61
CA ALA A 113 -6.45 -32.45 3.97
C ALA A 113 -7.71 -33.27 4.24
N HIS A 114 -8.80 -32.94 3.54
CA HIS A 114 -10.08 -33.64 3.74
C HIS A 114 -10.28 -34.81 2.77
N SER A 115 -9.39 -34.96 1.81
CA SER A 115 -9.54 -35.96 0.78
C SER A 115 -8.81 -37.25 1.17
N PRO A 116 -9.48 -38.41 1.16
CA PRO A 116 -8.80 -39.66 1.49
C PRO A 116 -7.68 -40.00 0.50
N GLY A 117 -7.80 -39.57 -0.73
CA GLY A 117 -6.78 -39.82 -1.73
C GLY A 117 -6.10 -38.56 -2.18
N GLY A 118 -5.72 -37.72 -1.24
CA GLY A 118 -5.23 -36.40 -1.54
C GLY A 118 -4.02 -36.34 -2.46
N THR A 119 -3.29 -37.38 -2.59
CA THR A 119 -2.12 -37.39 -3.45
C THR A 119 -2.46 -37.50 -4.92
N HIS A 120 -3.66 -37.85 -5.26
CA HIS A 120 -4.05 -38.04 -6.65
C HIS A 120 -3.85 -36.82 -7.51
N GLY A 121 -4.15 -35.68 -6.95
CA GLY A 121 -4.03 -34.45 -7.72
C GLY A 121 -2.64 -34.20 -8.25
N ALA A 122 -1.63 -34.55 -7.46
CA ALA A 122 -0.26 -34.31 -7.84
C ALA A 122 0.11 -35.15 -9.07
N GLU A 123 -0.41 -36.33 -9.13
CA GLU A 123 -0.11 -37.19 -10.28
C GLU A 123 -0.75 -36.66 -11.55
N GLY A 124 -1.90 -36.09 -11.41
CA GLY A 124 -2.61 -35.60 -12.58
C GLY A 124 -1.93 -34.44 -13.27
N TRP A 125 -0.97 -33.82 -12.65
CA TRP A 125 -0.33 -32.65 -13.21
C TRP A 125 0.94 -32.95 -13.99
N THR A 126 1.42 -34.13 -13.98
CA THR A 126 2.58 -34.46 -14.76
C THR A 126 2.20 -34.88 -16.18
#